data_a31c3d65c66547f75d208a1e16f17524
#
_entry.id   a31c3d65c66547f75d208a1e16f17524
#
_cell.length_a   1.000
_cell.length_b   1.000
_cell.length_c   1.000
_cell.angle_alpha   90.00
_cell.angle_beta   90.00
_cell.angle_gamma   90.00
#
_symmetry.space_group_name_H-M   'P 1'
#
loop_
_entity.id
_entity.type
_entity.pdbx_description
1 polymer ?
#
loop_
_entity_poly.entity_id
_entity_poly.type
_entity_poly.pdbx_seq_one_letter_code
_entity_poly.pdbx_strand_id
1 'polypeptide(L)'
;MRIQQKYDAFVAYFEEHMPIAETELHYKDPYQLLVAVILSAQCTDKRVNMTTPALFQRFPTVQDMAASSADEIYSYIKSISYPNNKAKNLLGMAQTLVRDFDGVVPSNLEDLQKLPGVGRKTANVMMAVAFNQLEYQVCLRVQILTSHCHFSFRCLTFVCAHND
;
A
#
# COMPACT_ATOMS: atom_id res chain seq x y z
N MET A 1 14.09 -13.41 28.63
CA MET A 1 13.26 -12.26 28.24
C MET A 1 11.98 -12.78 27.62
N ARG A 2 10.80 -12.43 28.16
CA ARG A 2 9.51 -12.87 27.63
C ARG A 2 9.29 -12.25 26.24
N ILE A 3 8.52 -12.87 25.37
CA ILE A 3 8.26 -12.40 24.00
C ILE A 3 7.75 -10.95 24.03
N GLN A 4 6.84 -10.63 24.94
CA GLN A 4 6.31 -9.27 25.12
C GLN A 4 7.42 -8.24 25.40
N GLN A 5 8.36 -8.54 26.29
CA GLN A 5 9.46 -7.61 26.60
C GLN A 5 10.38 -7.35 25.40
N LYS A 6 10.55 -8.35 24.52
CA LYS A 6 11.31 -8.17 23.26
C LYS A 6 10.53 -7.27 22.29
N TYR A 7 9.23 -7.48 22.23
CA TYR A 7 8.34 -6.65 21.40
C TYR A 7 8.34 -5.20 21.86
N ASP A 8 8.14 -4.95 23.16
CA ASP A 8 8.10 -3.61 23.73
C ASP A 8 9.44 -2.89 23.53
N ALA A 9 10.57 -3.57 23.72
CA ALA A 9 11.90 -3.02 23.46
C ALA A 9 12.14 -2.72 21.97
N PHE A 10 11.60 -3.55 21.09
CA PHE A 10 11.67 -3.34 19.64
C PHE A 10 10.84 -2.13 19.21
N VAL A 11 9.62 -2.01 19.69
CA VAL A 11 8.74 -0.85 19.41
C VAL A 11 9.39 0.44 19.92
N ALA A 12 9.87 0.45 21.18
CA ALA A 12 10.53 1.61 21.79
C ALA A 12 11.77 2.05 20.99
N TYR A 13 12.59 1.10 20.51
CA TYR A 13 13.75 1.40 19.67
C TYR A 13 13.35 2.15 18.39
N PHE A 14 12.27 1.73 17.71
CA PHE A 14 11.82 2.36 16.48
C PHE A 14 11.10 3.68 16.71
N GLU A 15 10.40 3.85 17.83
CA GLU A 15 9.83 5.12 18.23
C GLU A 15 10.90 6.19 18.45
N GLU A 16 12.03 5.79 19.02
CA GLU A 16 13.16 6.69 19.28
C GLU A 16 13.98 7.02 18.02
N HIS A 17 14.28 5.99 17.18
CA HIS A 17 15.23 6.12 16.06
C HIS A 17 14.58 6.38 14.71
N MET A 18 13.30 6.03 14.54
CA MET A 18 12.53 6.21 13.32
C MET A 18 11.10 6.68 13.65
N PRO A 19 10.95 7.91 14.20
CA PRO A 19 9.65 8.39 14.70
C PRO A 19 8.58 8.51 13.60
N ILE A 20 8.99 8.72 12.35
CA ILE A 20 8.09 8.80 11.21
C ILE A 20 8.44 7.70 10.21
N ALA A 21 7.46 6.86 9.87
CA ALA A 21 7.60 5.86 8.82
C ALA A 21 7.19 6.49 7.48
N GLU A 22 8.17 6.92 6.70
CA GLU A 22 7.95 7.49 5.38
C GLU A 22 8.06 6.41 4.30
N THR A 23 7.33 6.61 3.21
CA THR A 23 7.45 5.81 2.00
C THR A 23 8.28 6.55 0.96
N GLU A 24 9.09 5.82 0.18
CA GLU A 24 9.82 6.37 -0.96
C GLU A 24 8.94 6.58 -2.21
N LEU A 25 7.68 6.14 -2.15
CA LEU A 25 6.73 6.30 -3.25
C LEU A 25 6.31 7.76 -3.41
N HIS A 26 6.26 8.23 -4.66
CA HIS A 26 5.82 9.59 -4.99
C HIS A 26 4.30 9.60 -5.24
N TYR A 27 3.58 10.40 -4.46
CA TYR A 27 2.13 10.58 -4.54
C TYR A 27 1.70 11.98 -4.10
N LYS A 28 0.50 12.41 -4.46
CA LYS A 28 -0.07 13.71 -4.09
C LYS A 28 -1.31 13.57 -3.19
N ASP A 29 -2.01 12.46 -3.30
CA ASP A 29 -3.28 12.20 -2.62
C ASP A 29 -3.43 10.70 -2.28
N PRO A 30 -4.41 10.30 -1.45
CA PRO A 30 -4.63 8.91 -1.07
C PRO A 30 -4.89 7.96 -2.26
N TYR A 31 -5.52 8.43 -3.33
CA TYR A 31 -5.75 7.62 -4.53
C TYR A 31 -4.42 7.26 -5.21
N GLN A 32 -3.55 8.25 -5.43
CA GLN A 32 -2.24 8.03 -6.04
C GLN A 32 -1.37 7.13 -5.16
N LEU A 33 -1.41 7.29 -3.84
CA LEU A 33 -0.71 6.41 -2.91
C LEU A 33 -1.22 4.98 -3.04
N LEU A 34 -2.54 4.76 -3.05
CA LEU A 34 -3.14 3.43 -3.16
C LEU A 34 -2.69 2.72 -4.46
N VAL A 35 -2.73 3.42 -5.59
CA VAL A 35 -2.23 2.93 -6.87
C VAL A 35 -0.74 2.57 -6.78
N ALA A 36 0.08 3.47 -6.25
CA ALA A 36 1.52 3.24 -6.12
C ALA A 36 1.85 2.04 -5.22
N VAL A 37 1.15 1.86 -4.10
CA VAL A 37 1.33 0.72 -3.19
C VAL A 37 0.90 -0.61 -3.85
N ILE A 38 -0.20 -0.64 -4.62
CA ILE A 38 -0.59 -1.82 -5.40
C ILE A 38 0.51 -2.16 -6.44
N LEU A 39 1.07 -1.14 -7.09
CA LEU A 39 2.13 -1.34 -8.08
C LEU A 39 3.47 -1.78 -7.45
N SER A 40 3.76 -1.39 -6.21
CA SER A 40 5.01 -1.74 -5.51
C SER A 40 5.09 -3.20 -5.05
N ALA A 41 3.97 -3.93 -5.04
CA ALA A 41 3.98 -5.35 -4.72
C ALA A 41 4.93 -6.13 -5.65
N GLN A 42 6.01 -6.70 -5.07
CA GLN A 42 7.08 -7.40 -5.79
C GLN A 42 7.75 -6.53 -6.89
N CYS A 43 7.80 -5.23 -6.69
CA CYS A 43 8.46 -4.29 -7.58
C CYS A 43 9.21 -3.24 -6.74
N THR A 44 10.31 -2.70 -7.23
CA THR A 44 11.07 -1.66 -6.53
C THR A 44 10.35 -0.31 -6.61
N ASP A 45 10.40 0.48 -5.53
CA ASP A 45 9.78 1.81 -5.48
C ASP A 45 10.34 2.73 -6.56
N LYS A 46 11.65 2.63 -6.86
CA LYS A 46 12.27 3.35 -7.99
C LYS A 46 11.56 3.09 -9.31
N ARG A 47 11.22 1.83 -9.61
CA ARG A 47 10.52 1.48 -10.86
C ARG A 47 9.09 1.98 -10.87
N VAL A 48 8.40 1.91 -9.73
CA VAL A 48 7.06 2.47 -9.55
C VAL A 48 7.09 3.97 -9.80
N ASN A 49 8.02 4.70 -9.15
CA ASN A 49 8.17 6.15 -9.29
C ASN A 49 8.52 6.60 -10.72
N MET A 50 9.18 5.75 -11.52
CA MET A 50 9.41 6.01 -12.95
C MET A 50 8.16 5.81 -13.81
N THR A 51 7.23 4.97 -13.38
CA THR A 51 6.05 4.56 -14.15
C THR A 51 4.83 5.42 -13.83
N THR A 52 4.62 5.77 -12.58
CA THR A 52 3.42 6.46 -12.09
C THR A 52 3.19 7.87 -12.66
N PRO A 53 4.19 8.69 -13.02
CA PRO A 53 3.92 10.02 -13.59
C PRO A 53 3.11 9.97 -14.87
N ALA A 54 3.44 9.09 -15.81
CA ALA A 54 2.69 8.93 -17.06
C ALA A 54 1.28 8.36 -16.81
N LEU A 55 1.17 7.41 -15.86
CA LEU A 55 -0.10 6.83 -15.44
C LEU A 55 -1.04 7.88 -14.84
N PHE A 56 -0.55 8.72 -13.92
CA PHE A 56 -1.36 9.77 -13.28
C PHE A 56 -1.66 10.96 -14.18
N GLN A 57 -0.83 11.20 -15.21
CA GLN A 57 -1.16 12.18 -16.24
C GLN A 57 -2.37 11.73 -17.07
N ARG A 58 -2.49 10.43 -17.37
CA ARG A 58 -3.62 9.88 -18.12
C ARG A 58 -4.86 9.65 -17.26
N PHE A 59 -4.67 9.24 -16.01
CA PHE A 59 -5.72 8.93 -15.04
C PHE A 59 -5.57 9.77 -13.77
N PRO A 60 -5.83 11.09 -13.85
CA PRO A 60 -5.65 11.99 -12.71
C PRO A 60 -6.64 11.72 -11.58
N THR A 61 -7.81 11.16 -11.89
CA THR A 61 -8.86 10.84 -10.91
C THR A 61 -9.24 9.37 -10.92
N VAL A 62 -9.90 8.92 -9.85
CA VAL A 62 -10.47 7.57 -9.74
C VAL A 62 -11.45 7.30 -10.86
N GLN A 63 -12.27 8.30 -11.21
CA GLN A 63 -13.30 8.23 -12.25
C GLN A 63 -12.68 7.99 -13.64
N ASP A 64 -11.57 8.66 -13.95
CA ASP A 64 -10.86 8.48 -15.21
C ASP A 64 -10.34 7.04 -15.34
N MET A 65 -9.78 6.49 -14.25
CA MET A 65 -9.30 5.10 -14.24
C MET A 65 -10.47 4.11 -14.31
N ALA A 66 -11.59 4.36 -13.62
CA ALA A 66 -12.76 3.49 -13.63
C ALA A 66 -13.44 3.43 -15.01
N ALA A 67 -13.37 4.51 -15.78
CA ALA A 67 -13.92 4.60 -17.14
C ALA A 67 -13.01 3.99 -18.22
N SER A 68 -11.78 3.62 -17.86
CA SER A 68 -10.79 3.07 -18.79
C SER A 68 -10.96 1.55 -18.99
N SER A 69 -10.00 0.92 -19.66
CA SER A 69 -9.91 -0.54 -19.80
C SER A 69 -8.64 -1.09 -19.16
N ALA A 70 -8.66 -2.39 -18.82
CA ALA A 70 -7.48 -3.06 -18.29
C ALA A 70 -6.29 -3.03 -19.28
N ASP A 71 -6.56 -3.09 -20.59
CA ASP A 71 -5.54 -3.04 -21.63
C ASP A 71 -4.91 -1.65 -21.74
N GLU A 72 -5.71 -0.61 -21.56
CA GLU A 72 -5.20 0.76 -21.51
C GLU A 72 -4.30 0.97 -20.31
N ILE A 73 -4.73 0.60 -19.10
CA ILE A 73 -3.92 0.66 -17.88
C ILE A 73 -2.63 -0.16 -18.05
N TYR A 74 -2.75 -1.39 -18.58
CA TYR A 74 -1.61 -2.26 -18.85
C TYR A 74 -0.56 -1.57 -19.72
N SER A 75 -0.96 -0.79 -20.73
CA SER A 75 -0.04 -0.11 -21.64
C SER A 75 0.94 0.81 -20.90
N TYR A 76 0.53 1.41 -19.78
CA TYR A 76 1.35 2.30 -18.95
C TYR A 76 2.22 1.56 -17.94
N ILE A 77 1.81 0.37 -17.47
CA ILE A 77 2.49 -0.37 -16.40
C ILE A 77 3.26 -1.61 -16.87
N LYS A 78 3.56 -1.74 -18.17
CA LYS A 78 4.28 -2.89 -18.76
C LYS A 78 5.60 -3.24 -18.06
N SER A 79 6.30 -2.23 -17.53
CA SER A 79 7.59 -2.39 -16.86
C SER A 79 7.47 -2.90 -15.41
N ILE A 80 6.28 -2.91 -14.86
CA ILE A 80 5.98 -3.35 -13.50
C ILE A 80 5.84 -4.89 -13.47
N SER A 81 6.23 -5.52 -12.36
CA SER A 81 6.06 -6.96 -12.17
C SER A 81 4.58 -7.34 -12.18
N TYR A 82 4.23 -8.43 -12.88
CA TYR A 82 2.84 -8.94 -13.01
C TYR A 82 1.83 -7.91 -13.54
N PRO A 83 2.11 -7.22 -14.67
CA PRO A 83 1.34 -6.06 -15.10
C PRO A 83 -0.11 -6.40 -15.45
N ASN A 84 -0.39 -7.60 -16.01
CA ASN A 84 -1.74 -8.03 -16.37
C ASN A 84 -2.67 -8.09 -15.14
N ASN A 85 -2.22 -8.73 -14.06
CA ASN A 85 -3.02 -8.84 -12.83
C ASN A 85 -3.19 -7.48 -12.16
N LYS A 86 -2.13 -6.67 -12.15
CA LYS A 86 -2.17 -5.32 -11.57
C LYS A 86 -3.10 -4.39 -12.35
N ALA A 87 -3.10 -4.44 -13.70
CA ALA A 87 -4.03 -3.66 -14.51
C ALA A 87 -5.50 -4.00 -14.18
N LYS A 88 -5.83 -5.29 -14.09
CA LYS A 88 -7.17 -5.73 -13.70
C LYS A 88 -7.54 -5.29 -12.28
N ASN A 89 -6.61 -5.40 -11.33
CA ASN A 89 -6.83 -4.97 -9.95
C ASN A 89 -7.03 -3.45 -9.86
N LEU A 90 -6.22 -2.64 -10.55
CA LEU A 90 -6.38 -1.20 -10.57
C LEU A 90 -7.72 -0.76 -11.16
N LEU A 91 -8.14 -1.37 -12.27
CA LEU A 91 -9.46 -1.11 -12.86
C LEU A 91 -10.58 -1.49 -11.90
N GLY A 92 -10.54 -2.71 -11.34
CA GLY A 92 -11.56 -3.17 -10.39
C GLY A 92 -11.59 -2.33 -9.10
N MET A 93 -10.45 -1.93 -8.58
CA MET A 93 -10.31 -1.02 -7.45
C MET A 93 -10.99 0.33 -7.74
N ALA A 94 -10.67 0.95 -8.89
CA ALA A 94 -11.27 2.22 -9.27
C ALA A 94 -12.79 2.13 -9.47
N GLN A 95 -13.27 1.07 -10.12
CA GLN A 95 -14.72 0.81 -10.28
C GLN A 95 -15.42 0.60 -8.94
N THR A 96 -14.81 -0.12 -8.01
CA THR A 96 -15.35 -0.34 -6.66
C THR A 96 -15.37 0.97 -5.87
N LEU A 97 -14.32 1.78 -5.94
CA LEU A 97 -14.30 3.11 -5.30
C LEU A 97 -15.42 4.02 -5.82
N VAL A 98 -15.65 4.06 -7.13
CA VAL A 98 -16.73 4.88 -7.70
C VAL A 98 -18.11 4.36 -7.32
N ARG A 99 -18.30 3.04 -7.33
CA ARG A 99 -19.61 2.42 -7.07
C ARG A 99 -20.01 2.45 -5.60
N ASP A 100 -19.08 2.15 -4.69
CA ASP A 100 -19.38 1.84 -3.29
C ASP A 100 -18.87 2.94 -2.32
N PHE A 101 -17.98 3.83 -2.77
CA PHE A 101 -17.31 4.83 -1.94
C PHE A 101 -17.28 6.25 -2.56
N ASP A 102 -18.14 6.53 -3.51
CA ASP A 102 -18.26 7.84 -4.19
C ASP A 102 -16.93 8.38 -4.77
N GLY A 103 -16.02 7.48 -5.15
CA GLY A 103 -14.69 7.81 -5.64
C GLY A 103 -13.68 8.24 -4.57
N VAL A 104 -14.01 8.09 -3.29
CA VAL A 104 -13.13 8.43 -2.16
C VAL A 104 -12.48 7.17 -1.61
N VAL A 105 -11.17 7.24 -1.31
CA VAL A 105 -10.46 6.12 -0.67
C VAL A 105 -10.92 6.01 0.79
N PRO A 106 -11.46 4.86 1.22
CA PRO A 106 -11.92 4.68 2.59
C PRO A 106 -10.79 4.76 3.61
N SER A 107 -11.07 5.30 4.79
CA SER A 107 -10.12 5.50 5.89
C SER A 107 -10.22 4.44 6.98
N ASN A 108 -10.74 3.26 6.67
CA ASN A 108 -10.80 2.14 7.58
C ASN A 108 -10.28 0.84 6.92
N LEU A 109 -9.77 -0.05 7.75
CA LEU A 109 -9.09 -1.27 7.31
C LEU A 109 -10.01 -2.24 6.57
N GLU A 110 -11.25 -2.39 7.04
CA GLU A 110 -12.21 -3.35 6.49
C GLU A 110 -12.63 -2.98 5.08
N ASP A 111 -12.94 -1.70 4.83
CA ASP A 111 -13.35 -1.23 3.52
C ASP A 111 -12.18 -1.19 2.54
N LEU A 112 -10.98 -0.84 3.00
CA LEU A 112 -9.78 -0.94 2.18
C LEU A 112 -9.55 -2.37 1.66
N GLN A 113 -9.78 -3.38 2.49
CA GLN A 113 -9.58 -4.78 2.11
C GLN A 113 -10.67 -5.32 1.15
N LYS A 114 -11.80 -4.62 0.97
CA LYS A 114 -12.81 -4.95 -0.04
C LYS A 114 -12.35 -4.58 -1.46
N LEU A 115 -11.34 -3.71 -1.57
CA LEU A 115 -10.86 -3.23 -2.86
C LEU A 115 -9.99 -4.30 -3.55
N PRO A 116 -10.22 -4.59 -4.84
CA PRO A 116 -9.39 -5.49 -5.62
C PRO A 116 -7.91 -5.11 -5.58
N GLY A 117 -7.03 -6.08 -5.30
CA GLY A 117 -5.59 -5.86 -5.19
C GLY A 117 -5.11 -5.29 -3.85
N VAL A 118 -6.02 -5.02 -2.92
CA VAL A 118 -5.70 -4.51 -1.59
C VAL A 118 -5.80 -5.64 -0.55
N GLY A 119 -4.66 -6.18 -0.18
CA GLY A 119 -4.54 -7.10 0.95
C GLY A 119 -4.32 -6.36 2.27
N ARG A 120 -4.31 -7.08 3.40
CA ARG A 120 -4.05 -6.52 4.74
C ARG A 120 -2.77 -5.67 4.78
N LYS A 121 -1.70 -6.12 4.12
CA LYS A 121 -0.44 -5.38 4.05
C LYS A 121 -0.59 -4.01 3.38
N THR A 122 -1.23 -3.96 2.21
CA THR A 122 -1.51 -2.72 1.49
C THR A 122 -2.42 -1.80 2.30
N ALA A 123 -3.47 -2.35 2.92
CA ALA A 123 -4.38 -1.60 3.76
C ALA A 123 -3.66 -0.97 4.96
N ASN A 124 -2.78 -1.71 5.65
CA ASN A 124 -1.97 -1.18 6.77
C ASN A 124 -1.06 -0.01 6.34
N VAL A 125 -0.45 -0.10 5.14
CA VAL A 125 0.35 1.01 4.59
C VAL A 125 -0.53 2.24 4.37
N MET A 126 -1.73 2.08 3.82
CA MET A 126 -2.68 3.18 3.62
C MET A 126 -3.08 3.82 4.95
N MET A 127 -3.41 3.01 5.97
CA MET A 127 -3.77 3.51 7.30
C MET A 127 -2.62 4.30 7.94
N ALA A 128 -1.39 3.80 7.83
CA ALA A 128 -0.21 4.46 8.39
C ALA A 128 0.16 5.75 7.66
N VAL A 129 0.18 5.72 6.32
CA VAL A 129 0.77 6.79 5.49
C VAL A 129 -0.27 7.82 5.07
N ALA A 130 -1.42 7.37 4.51
CA ALA A 130 -2.45 8.28 4.01
C ALA A 130 -3.29 8.89 5.14
N PHE A 131 -3.57 8.09 6.19
CA PHE A 131 -4.49 8.46 7.26
C PHE A 131 -3.79 8.72 8.61
N ASN A 132 -2.45 8.62 8.64
CA ASN A 132 -1.60 8.90 9.80
C ASN A 132 -2.02 8.18 11.09
N GLN A 133 -2.52 6.95 10.98
CA GLN A 133 -2.94 6.16 12.14
C GLN A 133 -1.72 5.48 12.77
N LEU A 134 -1.36 5.92 13.96
CA LEU A 134 -0.13 5.54 14.68
C LEU A 134 -0.01 4.04 14.94
N GLU A 135 -1.12 3.37 15.23
CA GLU A 135 -1.17 1.91 15.47
C GLU A 135 -0.67 1.08 14.27
N TYR A 136 -0.82 1.59 13.04
CA TYR A 136 -0.34 0.92 11.82
C TYR A 136 1.11 1.30 11.45
N GLN A 137 1.65 2.36 12.02
CA GLN A 137 3.03 2.79 11.74
C GLN A 137 4.07 1.78 12.21
N VAL A 138 3.82 1.08 13.33
CA VAL A 138 4.69 0.00 13.80
C VAL A 138 4.75 -1.14 12.76
N CYS A 139 3.60 -1.53 12.20
CA CYS A 139 3.55 -2.53 11.13
C CYS A 139 4.32 -2.09 9.89
N LEU A 140 4.23 -0.82 9.51
CA LEU A 140 4.94 -0.27 8.36
C LEU A 140 6.46 -0.26 8.58
N ARG A 141 6.93 0.13 9.77
CA ARG A 141 8.37 0.12 10.15
C ARG A 141 8.95 -1.29 10.05
N VAL A 142 8.28 -2.29 10.63
CA VAL A 142 8.69 -3.70 10.52
C VAL A 142 8.73 -4.14 9.05
N GLN A 143 7.80 -3.68 8.24
CA GLN A 143 7.66 -4.03 6.84
C GLN A 143 8.77 -3.45 5.96
N ILE A 144 9.16 -2.19 6.18
CA ILE A 144 10.29 -1.54 5.49
C ILE A 144 11.58 -2.30 5.78
N LEU A 145 11.82 -2.68 7.04
CA LEU A 145 13.01 -3.43 7.44
C LEU A 145 13.07 -4.82 6.83
N THR A 146 11.95 -5.52 6.73
CA THR A 146 11.91 -6.89 6.16
C THR A 146 12.01 -6.90 4.64
N SER A 147 11.72 -5.80 3.96
CA SER A 147 11.96 -5.69 2.51
C SER A 147 13.43 -5.48 2.16
N HIS A 148 14.24 -4.95 3.09
CA HIS A 148 15.70 -4.84 2.92
C HIS A 148 16.49 -6.05 3.46
N CYS A 149 15.90 -6.85 4.34
CA CYS A 149 16.48 -8.10 4.83
C CYS A 149 15.59 -9.26 4.38
N HIS A 150 16.20 -10.27 3.75
CA HIS A 150 15.59 -11.58 3.45
C HIS A 150 15.15 -12.35 4.72
N PHE A 151 14.51 -11.66 5.68
CA PHE A 151 14.11 -12.25 6.96
C PHE A 151 12.67 -12.74 6.90
N SER A 152 12.54 -14.01 7.27
CA SER A 152 11.37 -14.89 7.22
C SER A 152 10.03 -14.25 7.63
N PHE A 153 9.04 -14.43 6.78
CA PHE A 153 7.61 -14.08 6.84
C PHE A 153 6.85 -14.47 8.13
N ARG A 154 7.48 -15.22 9.05
CA ARG A 154 6.83 -15.74 10.26
C ARG A 154 6.68 -14.74 11.41
N CYS A 155 7.42 -13.64 11.39
CA CYS A 155 7.36 -12.65 12.47
C CYS A 155 6.22 -11.64 12.27
N LEU A 156 5.83 -11.37 11.00
CA LEU A 156 4.81 -10.37 10.67
C LEU A 156 3.38 -10.80 11.00
N THR A 157 3.07 -12.09 10.88
CA THR A 157 1.72 -12.61 11.17
C THR A 157 1.40 -12.58 12.66
N PHE A 158 2.41 -12.55 13.54
CA PHE A 158 2.20 -12.51 14.98
C PHE A 158 1.89 -11.11 15.51
N VAL A 159 2.48 -10.08 14.90
CA VAL A 159 2.27 -8.67 15.30
C VAL A 159 0.87 -8.16 14.89
N CYS A 160 0.37 -8.62 13.73
CA CYS A 160 -0.95 -8.21 13.25
C CYS A 160 -2.12 -9.05 13.81
N ALA A 161 -1.87 -10.14 14.53
CA ALA A 161 -2.92 -11.04 15.03
C ALA A 161 -3.32 -10.77 16.50
N HIS A 162 -2.71 -9.81 17.17
CA HIS A 162 -2.95 -9.53 18.61
C HIS A 162 -3.53 -8.15 18.87
N ASN A 163 -4.12 -7.48 17.87
CA ASN A 163 -4.90 -6.25 18.03
C ASN A 163 -6.40 -6.50 17.72
N ASP A 164 -6.93 -7.66 18.10
CA ASP A 164 -8.37 -7.92 18.24
C ASP A 164 -8.73 -8.01 19.72
#